data_66417ec934b850788601bde0aa70fda3
#
_entry.id   66417ec934b850788601bde0aa70fda3
#
_cell.length_a   1.000
_cell.length_b   1.000
_cell.length_c   1.000
_cell.angle_alpha   90.00
_cell.angle_beta   90.00
_cell.angle_gamma   90.00
#
_symmetry.space_group_name_H-M   'P 1'
#
loop_
_entity.id
_entity.type
_entity.pdbx_description
1 polymer ?
#
loop_
_entity_poly.entity_id
_entity_poly.type
_entity_poly.pdbx_seq_one_letter_code
_entity_poly.pdbx_strand_id
1 'polypeptide(L)'
;MKYLKTYRVFEAEPASLALTEEQKVWLDECTTGIWNLNSSTGLIDVDGYFDCGSQGLKELKGVKFGKVSGDFDCDRNQLTSLEGAPQTVNRDFSCYGNQLTSLEGAPQTVNRDFSCYGNQLTSLEGAPKTVGGSFICDRNQLTTLEGAPKTISGNFYCSSNQLTTLEGAPQTVNGFYCDGNQLTSLEGAPQTVNRGFYCGENPVSEETLKSIFRLMKNGKSYQQALEEYWPKMGDEDRALMYKDHSSLTPEETRKYKALATYGNIKGYL
;
A
#
# COMPACT_ATOMS: atom_id res chain seq x y z
N MET A 1 37.28 -10.43 60.10
CA MET A 1 35.92 -10.64 59.65
C MET A 1 35.48 -9.47 58.76
N LYS A 2 35.44 -9.69 57.44
CA LYS A 2 34.97 -8.67 56.49
C LYS A 2 33.48 -8.86 56.27
N TYR A 3 32.68 -7.87 56.62
CA TYR A 3 31.23 -7.84 56.29
C TYR A 3 31.07 -7.62 54.80
N LEU A 4 30.59 -8.64 54.09
CA LEU A 4 30.05 -8.52 52.74
C LEU A 4 28.67 -7.88 52.86
N LYS A 5 28.54 -6.61 52.46
CA LYS A 5 27.23 -5.95 52.21
C LYS A 5 26.66 -6.57 50.95
N THR A 6 25.60 -7.35 51.08
CA THR A 6 24.78 -7.81 49.97
C THR A 6 24.01 -6.62 49.40
N TYR A 7 24.45 -6.10 48.25
CA TYR A 7 23.66 -5.16 47.47
C TYR A 7 22.53 -5.94 46.86
N ARG A 8 21.30 -5.76 47.29
CA ARG A 8 20.13 -6.10 46.52
C ARG A 8 20.15 -5.17 45.30
N VAL A 9 20.38 -5.72 44.12
CA VAL A 9 20.04 -5.11 42.87
C VAL A 9 18.52 -5.04 42.89
N PHE A 10 17.96 -3.86 43.02
CA PHE A 10 16.55 -3.64 42.68
C PHE A 10 16.48 -3.81 41.16
N GLU A 11 16.19 -5.00 40.71
CA GLU A 11 15.61 -5.17 39.38
C GLU A 11 14.33 -4.35 39.40
N ALA A 12 14.29 -3.30 38.56
CA ALA A 12 13.06 -2.57 38.31
C ALA A 12 12.03 -3.63 37.87
N GLU A 13 10.96 -3.76 38.59
CA GLU A 13 9.84 -4.61 38.14
C GLU A 13 9.51 -4.15 36.71
N PRO A 14 9.33 -5.10 35.74
CA PRO A 14 8.96 -4.74 34.40
C PRO A 14 7.71 -3.86 34.49
N ALA A 15 7.78 -2.69 33.85
CA ALA A 15 6.65 -1.73 33.83
C ALA A 15 5.38 -2.54 33.55
N SER A 16 4.40 -2.41 34.45
CA SER A 16 3.17 -3.18 34.49
C SER A 16 2.59 -3.36 33.08
N LEU A 17 2.52 -4.60 32.59
CA LEU A 17 1.77 -5.01 31.39
C LEU A 17 0.25 -4.78 31.52
N ALA A 18 -0.20 -4.21 32.66
CA ALA A 18 -1.59 -3.98 32.95
C ALA A 18 -2.15 -2.82 32.15
N LEU A 19 -3.22 -3.09 31.40
CA LEU A 19 -4.01 -2.07 30.70
C LEU A 19 -4.65 -1.12 31.71
N THR A 20 -4.73 0.16 31.37
CA THR A 20 -5.54 1.14 32.10
C THR A 20 -7.03 0.85 31.90
N GLU A 21 -7.88 1.35 32.80
CA GLU A 21 -9.34 1.20 32.63
C GLU A 21 -9.83 1.90 31.35
N GLU A 22 -9.24 3.03 30.97
CA GLU A 22 -9.58 3.70 29.72
C GLU A 22 -9.26 2.83 28.49
N GLN A 23 -8.11 2.13 28.48
CA GLN A 23 -7.76 1.21 27.40
C GLN A 23 -8.70 0.02 27.34
N LYS A 24 -9.12 -0.54 28.48
CA LYS A 24 -10.08 -1.65 28.54
C LYS A 24 -11.45 -1.23 27.98
N VAL A 25 -11.97 -0.09 28.43
CA VAL A 25 -13.23 0.46 27.90
C VAL A 25 -13.16 0.67 26.41
N TRP A 26 -12.08 1.27 25.91
CA TRP A 26 -11.87 1.45 24.48
C TRP A 26 -11.79 0.14 23.70
N LEU A 27 -11.11 -0.86 24.24
CA LEU A 27 -11.07 -2.20 23.66
C LEU A 27 -12.46 -2.84 23.62
N ASP A 28 -13.25 -2.72 24.69
CA ASP A 28 -14.62 -3.24 24.76
C ASP A 28 -15.55 -2.55 23.74
N GLU A 29 -15.41 -1.23 23.57
CA GLU A 29 -16.21 -0.45 22.61
C GLU A 29 -15.86 -0.73 21.15
N CYS A 30 -14.57 -0.99 20.85
CA CYS A 30 -14.07 -1.20 19.50
C CYS A 30 -14.08 -2.66 19.05
N THR A 31 -14.23 -3.61 19.96
CA THR A 31 -14.18 -5.05 19.64
C THR A 31 -15.58 -5.62 19.44
N THR A 32 -15.80 -6.23 18.28
CA THR A 32 -16.94 -7.14 18.06
C THR A 32 -16.43 -8.57 18.19
N GLY A 33 -16.67 -9.18 19.36
CA GLY A 33 -16.12 -10.48 19.72
C GLY A 33 -15.45 -10.43 21.09
N ILE A 34 -14.30 -11.04 21.24
CA ILE A 34 -13.56 -11.16 22.51
C ILE A 34 -12.12 -10.68 22.29
N TRP A 35 -11.63 -9.84 23.18
CA TRP A 35 -10.20 -9.53 23.23
C TRP A 35 -9.56 -10.15 24.49
N ASN A 36 -8.29 -10.50 24.39
CA ASN A 36 -7.50 -11.10 25.46
C ASN A 36 -6.11 -10.46 25.53
N LEU A 37 -5.70 -10.09 26.74
CA LEU A 37 -4.31 -9.72 26.99
C LEU A 37 -3.46 -10.96 27.17
N ASN A 38 -2.52 -11.18 26.26
CA ASN A 38 -1.50 -12.22 26.40
C ASN A 38 -0.47 -11.77 27.44
N SER A 39 -0.54 -12.37 28.63
CA SER A 39 0.29 -11.99 29.78
C SER A 39 1.80 -12.24 29.58
N SER A 40 2.17 -13.07 28.60
CA SER A 40 3.58 -13.36 28.32
C SER A 40 4.20 -12.35 27.34
N THR A 41 3.40 -11.76 26.46
CA THR A 41 3.87 -10.84 25.41
C THR A 41 3.41 -9.39 25.63
N GLY A 42 2.38 -9.18 26.43
CA GLY A 42 1.72 -7.87 26.62
C GLY A 42 0.90 -7.42 25.41
N LEU A 43 0.66 -8.31 24.44
CA LEU A 43 -0.11 -8.01 23.22
C LEU A 43 -1.58 -8.33 23.42
N ILE A 44 -2.44 -7.59 22.74
CA ILE A 44 -3.88 -7.83 22.69
C ILE A 44 -4.19 -8.68 21.47
N ASP A 45 -4.73 -9.86 21.70
CA ASP A 45 -5.31 -10.71 20.65
C ASP A 45 -6.82 -10.49 20.62
N VAL A 46 -7.38 -10.36 19.41
CA VAL A 46 -8.83 -10.18 19.19
C VAL A 46 -9.38 -11.36 18.42
N ASP A 47 -10.34 -12.06 19.02
CA ASP A 47 -11.16 -13.04 18.31
C ASP A 47 -12.48 -12.40 17.89
N GLY A 48 -12.45 -11.82 16.70
CA GLY A 48 -13.50 -10.98 16.12
C GLY A 48 -12.93 -9.83 15.32
N TYR A 49 -13.72 -8.77 15.20
CA TYR A 49 -13.36 -7.53 14.51
C TYR A 49 -12.93 -6.47 15.51
N PHE A 50 -12.02 -5.60 15.10
CA PHE A 50 -11.65 -4.41 15.85
C PHE A 50 -11.83 -3.19 14.96
N ASP A 51 -12.70 -2.27 15.37
CA ASP A 51 -13.03 -1.04 14.66
C ASP A 51 -12.87 0.16 15.57
N CYS A 52 -11.85 0.97 15.32
CA CYS A 52 -11.62 2.25 15.98
C CYS A 52 -11.65 3.42 14.99
N GLY A 53 -12.37 3.27 13.89
CA GLY A 53 -12.50 4.28 12.84
C GLY A 53 -13.19 5.55 13.31
N SER A 54 -12.81 6.68 12.72
CA SER A 54 -13.44 8.00 12.92
C SER A 54 -13.47 8.52 14.37
N GLN A 55 -12.52 8.14 15.21
CA GLN A 55 -12.41 8.57 16.61
C GLN A 55 -11.46 9.76 16.83
N GLY A 56 -10.82 10.27 15.75
CA GLY A 56 -9.84 11.36 15.85
C GLY A 56 -8.52 10.96 16.51
N LEU A 57 -8.20 9.69 16.52
CA LEU A 57 -7.01 9.12 17.16
C LEU A 57 -5.73 9.60 16.48
N LYS A 58 -4.73 9.95 17.27
CA LYS A 58 -3.36 10.23 16.81
C LYS A 58 -2.43 9.03 16.94
N GLU A 59 -2.81 8.08 17.80
CA GLU A 59 -2.12 6.81 18.06
C GLU A 59 -3.14 5.77 18.57
N LEU A 60 -2.77 4.50 18.64
CA LEU A 60 -3.63 3.41 19.14
C LEU A 60 -3.67 3.33 20.68
N LYS A 61 -3.74 4.49 21.34
CA LYS A 61 -3.83 4.64 22.80
C LYS A 61 -2.76 3.88 23.61
N GLY A 62 -1.59 3.65 23.01
CA GLY A 62 -0.51 2.86 23.61
C GLY A 62 -0.80 1.36 23.71
N VAL A 63 -1.91 0.87 23.14
CA VAL A 63 -2.24 -0.55 23.04
C VAL A 63 -1.40 -1.17 21.94
N LYS A 64 -0.91 -2.40 22.17
CA LYS A 64 -0.18 -3.19 21.16
C LYS A 64 -0.96 -4.46 20.87
N PHE A 65 -1.31 -4.64 19.60
CA PHE A 65 -2.06 -5.80 19.16
C PHE A 65 -1.13 -6.92 18.67
N GLY A 66 -1.50 -8.17 18.93
CA GLY A 66 -0.86 -9.36 18.41
C GLY A 66 -1.55 -9.86 17.16
N LYS A 67 -2.68 -10.55 17.32
CA LYS A 67 -3.46 -11.12 16.23
C LYS A 67 -4.91 -10.66 16.29
N VAL A 68 -5.49 -10.37 15.11
CA VAL A 68 -6.92 -10.11 14.94
C VAL A 68 -7.50 -11.15 13.98
N SER A 69 -8.52 -11.90 14.43
CA SER A 69 -9.11 -12.99 13.65
C SER A 69 -10.11 -12.47 12.59
N GLY A 70 -10.65 -11.29 12.79
CA GLY A 70 -11.51 -10.56 11.85
C GLY A 70 -10.79 -9.45 11.12
N ASP A 71 -11.53 -8.37 10.80
CA ASP A 71 -11.00 -7.15 10.23
C ASP A 71 -10.40 -6.26 11.34
N PHE A 72 -9.40 -5.45 10.97
CA PHE A 72 -8.89 -4.38 11.80
C PHE A 72 -9.06 -3.06 11.05
N ASP A 73 -9.90 -2.18 11.59
CA ASP A 73 -10.22 -0.89 11.01
C ASP A 73 -9.77 0.25 11.93
N CYS A 74 -8.87 1.10 11.43
CA CYS A 74 -8.46 2.33 12.08
C CYS A 74 -8.62 3.55 11.15
N ASP A 75 -9.60 3.50 10.27
CA ASP A 75 -9.86 4.48 9.23
C ASP A 75 -10.23 5.87 9.76
N ARG A 76 -9.98 6.90 8.93
CA ARG A 76 -10.45 8.28 9.18
C ARG A 76 -10.08 8.81 10.56
N ASN A 77 -8.87 8.54 10.97
CA ASN A 77 -8.25 9.09 12.18
C ASN A 77 -7.18 10.14 11.80
N GLN A 78 -6.32 10.46 12.74
CA GLN A 78 -5.19 11.37 12.57
C GLN A 78 -3.87 10.64 12.85
N LEU A 79 -3.83 9.32 12.56
CA LEU A 79 -2.66 8.49 12.83
C LEU A 79 -1.48 8.94 11.97
N THR A 80 -0.35 9.13 12.60
CA THR A 80 0.93 9.40 11.92
C THR A 80 1.87 8.18 11.90
N SER A 81 1.50 7.11 12.62
CA SER A 81 2.24 5.85 12.76
C SER A 81 1.25 4.70 12.96
N LEU A 82 1.66 3.49 12.58
CA LEU A 82 0.95 2.25 12.88
C LEU A 82 1.57 1.50 14.07
N GLU A 83 2.33 2.20 14.91
CA GLU A 83 2.85 1.58 16.12
C GLU A 83 1.72 1.00 16.96
N GLY A 84 1.86 -0.26 17.36
CA GLY A 84 0.85 -1.00 18.10
C GLY A 84 -0.17 -1.74 17.23
N ALA A 85 -0.21 -1.53 15.91
CA ALA A 85 -1.09 -2.30 15.03
C ALA A 85 -0.81 -3.81 15.09
N PRO A 86 -1.79 -4.68 14.76
CA PRO A 86 -1.64 -6.11 14.87
C PRO A 86 -0.55 -6.66 13.95
N GLN A 87 0.17 -7.69 14.40
CA GLN A 87 1.18 -8.38 13.61
C GLN A 87 0.56 -9.22 12.48
N THR A 88 -0.65 -9.73 12.71
CA THR A 88 -1.40 -10.55 11.76
C THR A 88 -2.88 -10.22 11.80
N VAL A 89 -3.47 -10.04 10.64
CA VAL A 89 -4.92 -9.84 10.45
C VAL A 89 -5.44 -10.94 9.53
N ASN A 90 -6.43 -11.70 10.01
CA ASN A 90 -6.94 -12.84 9.25
C ASN A 90 -7.94 -12.42 8.15
N ARG A 91 -8.40 -11.17 8.16
CA ARG A 91 -9.27 -10.62 7.12
C ARG A 91 -8.70 -9.31 6.59
N ASP A 92 -9.48 -8.24 6.58
CA ASP A 92 -9.09 -6.96 6.02
C ASP A 92 -8.39 -6.09 7.06
N PHE A 93 -7.35 -5.36 6.64
CA PHE A 93 -6.72 -4.31 7.41
C PHE A 93 -6.92 -2.99 6.70
N SER A 94 -7.47 -2.00 7.41
CA SER A 94 -7.67 -0.68 6.86
C SER A 94 -7.13 0.42 7.77
N CYS A 95 -6.27 1.27 7.20
CA CYS A 95 -5.81 2.53 7.79
C CYS A 95 -6.09 3.71 6.85
N TYR A 96 -7.18 3.64 6.10
CA TYR A 96 -7.63 4.64 5.14
C TYR A 96 -7.82 6.01 5.78
N GLY A 97 -7.43 7.08 5.06
CA GLY A 97 -7.74 8.45 5.45
C GLY A 97 -7.07 8.88 6.76
N ASN A 98 -5.82 8.53 6.95
CA ASN A 98 -4.97 8.97 8.06
C ASN A 98 -3.90 9.97 7.57
N GLN A 99 -2.86 10.19 8.36
CA GLN A 99 -1.74 11.09 8.08
C GLN A 99 -0.40 10.33 8.03
N LEU A 100 -0.44 9.06 7.62
CA LEU A 100 0.74 8.18 7.59
C LEU A 100 1.72 8.63 6.51
N THR A 101 2.99 8.72 6.87
CA THR A 101 4.11 8.99 5.95
C THR A 101 4.94 7.75 5.65
N SER A 102 4.75 6.66 6.40
CA SER A 102 5.32 5.33 6.19
C SER A 102 4.35 4.24 6.66
N LEU A 103 4.61 2.99 6.27
CA LEU A 103 3.84 1.82 6.73
C LEU A 103 4.59 1.04 7.82
N GLU A 104 5.59 1.65 8.45
CA GLU A 104 6.28 1.02 9.57
C GLU A 104 5.28 0.73 10.70
N GLY A 105 5.33 -0.50 11.23
CA GLY A 105 4.35 -0.99 12.20
C GLY A 105 3.12 -1.66 11.59
N ALA A 106 2.94 -1.65 10.27
CA ALA A 106 1.86 -2.39 9.62
C ALA A 106 1.96 -3.91 9.85
N PRO A 107 0.85 -4.66 9.76
CA PRO A 107 0.84 -6.12 9.85
C PRO A 107 1.82 -6.77 8.88
N GLN A 108 2.54 -7.79 9.30
CA GLN A 108 3.40 -8.58 8.42
C GLN A 108 2.59 -9.44 7.44
N THR A 109 1.37 -9.85 7.85
CA THR A 109 0.47 -10.68 7.05
C THR A 109 -0.96 -10.19 7.18
N VAL A 110 -1.62 -10.00 6.05
CA VAL A 110 -3.05 -9.70 5.92
C VAL A 110 -3.65 -10.74 4.97
N ASN A 111 -4.60 -11.53 5.45
CA ASN A 111 -5.10 -12.66 4.67
C ASN A 111 -6.14 -12.26 3.60
N ARG A 112 -6.64 -11.02 3.65
CA ARG A 112 -7.52 -10.42 2.64
C ARG A 112 -6.97 -9.09 2.15
N ASP A 113 -7.78 -8.03 2.14
CA ASP A 113 -7.41 -6.74 1.60
C ASP A 113 -6.61 -5.89 2.61
N PHE A 114 -5.61 -5.17 2.11
CA PHE A 114 -4.88 -4.15 2.85
C PHE A 114 -5.12 -2.79 2.20
N SER A 115 -5.63 -1.84 2.98
CA SER A 115 -5.90 -0.48 2.51
C SER A 115 -5.13 0.57 3.31
N CYS A 116 -4.25 1.30 2.61
CA CYS A 116 -3.63 2.54 3.08
C CYS A 116 -4.03 3.75 2.20
N TYR A 117 -5.19 3.68 1.56
CA TYR A 117 -5.73 4.73 0.70
C TYR A 117 -5.77 6.09 1.40
N GLY A 118 -5.44 7.18 0.69
CA GLY A 118 -5.64 8.53 1.18
C GLY A 118 -4.79 8.89 2.40
N ASN A 119 -3.51 8.56 2.37
CA ASN A 119 -2.49 8.94 3.34
C ASN A 119 -1.46 9.90 2.69
N GLN A 120 -0.27 10.02 3.28
CA GLN A 120 0.81 10.88 2.82
C GLN A 120 2.09 10.08 2.50
N LEU A 121 1.93 8.82 2.08
CA LEU A 121 3.04 7.90 1.82
C LEU A 121 3.85 8.34 0.60
N THR A 122 5.16 8.33 0.70
CA THR A 122 6.09 8.59 -0.42
C THR A 122 6.73 7.31 -0.98
N SER A 123 6.70 6.22 -0.21
CA SER A 123 7.11 4.85 -0.57
C SER A 123 6.20 3.84 0.13
N LEU A 124 6.35 2.55 -0.18
CA LEU A 124 5.62 1.46 0.47
C LEU A 124 6.49 0.70 1.48
N GLU A 125 7.58 1.32 1.95
CA GLU A 125 8.43 0.73 2.97
C GLU A 125 7.65 0.46 4.26
N GLY A 126 7.81 -0.75 4.81
CA GLY A 126 7.03 -1.22 5.96
C GLY A 126 5.72 -1.92 5.60
N ALA A 127 5.33 -1.99 4.32
CA ALA A 127 4.12 -2.70 3.90
C ALA A 127 4.16 -4.21 4.27
N PRO A 128 2.99 -4.87 4.38
CA PRO A 128 2.89 -6.32 4.60
C PRO A 128 3.70 -7.11 3.57
N LYS A 129 4.35 -8.17 4.01
CA LYS A 129 5.06 -9.09 3.10
C LYS A 129 4.12 -9.91 2.23
N THR A 130 2.93 -10.20 2.77
CA THR A 130 1.91 -11.02 2.12
C THR A 130 0.54 -10.39 2.30
N VAL A 131 -0.18 -10.24 1.19
CA VAL A 131 -1.57 -9.79 1.13
C VAL A 131 -2.36 -10.81 0.33
N GLY A 132 -3.31 -11.48 0.99
CA GLY A 132 -4.11 -12.53 0.36
C GLY A 132 -5.23 -12.02 -0.55
N GLY A 133 -5.59 -10.75 -0.44
CA GLY A 133 -6.53 -10.03 -1.27
C GLY A 133 -5.87 -8.93 -2.09
N SER A 134 -6.52 -7.77 -2.16
CA SER A 134 -6.04 -6.59 -2.87
C SER A 134 -5.18 -5.69 -1.97
N PHE A 135 -4.24 -4.97 -2.59
CA PHE A 135 -3.44 -3.93 -1.95
C PHE A 135 -3.84 -2.57 -2.51
N ILE A 136 -4.29 -1.66 -1.63
CA ILE A 136 -4.91 -0.40 -2.01
C ILE A 136 -4.09 0.75 -1.43
N CYS A 137 -3.29 1.44 -2.27
CA CYS A 137 -2.45 2.58 -1.92
C CYS A 137 -2.73 3.83 -2.77
N ASP A 138 -3.93 3.92 -3.35
CA ASP A 138 -4.34 5.11 -4.11
C ASP A 138 -4.34 6.37 -3.25
N ARG A 139 -4.25 7.54 -3.91
CA ARG A 139 -4.30 8.87 -3.28
C ARG A 139 -3.29 9.03 -2.15
N ASN A 140 -2.06 8.73 -2.46
CA ASN A 140 -0.89 9.02 -1.64
C ASN A 140 0.05 9.98 -2.40
N GLN A 141 1.30 10.06 -1.98
CA GLN A 141 2.34 10.86 -2.60
C GLN A 141 3.50 9.97 -3.10
N LEU A 142 3.17 8.72 -3.51
CA LEU A 142 4.16 7.72 -3.90
C LEU A 142 4.94 8.18 -5.14
N THR A 143 6.24 8.21 -5.04
CA THR A 143 7.17 8.44 -6.14
C THR A 143 7.80 7.15 -6.64
N THR A 144 7.69 6.06 -5.88
CA THR A 144 8.18 4.71 -6.15
C THR A 144 7.23 3.68 -5.57
N LEU A 145 7.26 2.45 -6.09
CA LEU A 145 6.57 1.30 -5.51
C LEU A 145 7.52 0.41 -4.69
N GLU A 146 8.72 0.91 -4.38
CA GLU A 146 9.64 0.20 -3.52
C GLU A 146 9.00 -0.10 -2.16
N GLY A 147 9.19 -1.33 -1.68
CA GLY A 147 8.52 -1.83 -0.47
C GLY A 147 7.16 -2.49 -0.72
N ALA A 148 6.62 -2.47 -1.94
CA ALA A 148 5.37 -3.15 -2.24
C ALA A 148 5.42 -4.65 -1.88
N PRO A 149 4.28 -5.25 -1.45
CA PRO A 149 4.20 -6.68 -1.19
C PRO A 149 4.64 -7.50 -2.40
N LYS A 150 5.48 -8.49 -2.20
CA LYS A 150 5.94 -9.38 -3.28
C LYS A 150 4.85 -10.32 -3.78
N THR A 151 3.89 -10.66 -2.91
CA THR A 151 2.80 -11.59 -3.20
C THR A 151 1.47 -10.93 -2.87
N ILE A 152 0.64 -10.78 -3.89
CA ILE A 152 -0.72 -10.26 -3.81
C ILE A 152 -1.61 -11.19 -4.62
N SER A 153 -2.69 -11.67 -4.03
CA SER A 153 -3.62 -12.56 -4.74
C SER A 153 -4.75 -11.80 -5.46
N GLY A 154 -4.97 -10.55 -5.09
CA GLY A 154 -5.98 -9.67 -5.64
C GLY A 154 -5.44 -8.63 -6.61
N ASN A 155 -6.03 -7.45 -6.57
CA ASN A 155 -5.65 -6.31 -7.37
C ASN A 155 -4.63 -5.43 -6.64
N PHE A 156 -3.84 -4.69 -7.42
CA PHE A 156 -2.95 -3.65 -6.91
C PHE A 156 -3.45 -2.28 -7.38
N TYR A 157 -3.79 -1.43 -6.44
CA TYR A 157 -4.31 -0.09 -6.69
C TYR A 157 -3.27 0.95 -6.25
N CYS A 158 -2.70 1.71 -7.18
CA CYS A 158 -1.75 2.79 -6.92
C CYS A 158 -2.10 4.06 -7.72
N SER A 159 -3.38 4.25 -8.03
CA SER A 159 -3.86 5.41 -8.77
C SER A 159 -3.74 6.70 -7.96
N SER A 160 -3.69 7.85 -8.66
CA SER A 160 -3.61 9.18 -8.01
C SER A 160 -2.42 9.30 -7.06
N ASN A 161 -1.23 9.02 -7.57
CA ASN A 161 0.06 9.19 -6.91
C ASN A 161 1.00 10.05 -7.78
N GLN A 162 2.30 10.02 -7.54
CA GLN A 162 3.32 10.79 -8.26
C GLN A 162 4.37 9.88 -8.93
N LEU A 163 3.96 8.65 -9.31
CA LEU A 163 4.85 7.66 -9.89
C LEU A 163 5.31 8.07 -11.29
N THR A 164 6.61 8.00 -11.53
CA THR A 164 7.22 8.21 -12.85
C THR A 164 7.61 6.91 -13.53
N THR A 165 7.78 5.84 -12.77
CA THR A 165 8.01 4.44 -13.22
C THR A 165 7.18 3.49 -12.36
N LEU A 166 7.11 2.22 -12.76
CA LEU A 166 6.45 1.16 -11.98
C LEU A 166 7.46 0.21 -11.32
N GLU A 167 8.72 0.66 -11.19
CA GLU A 167 9.74 -0.13 -10.48
C GLU A 167 9.30 -0.41 -9.05
N GLY A 168 9.51 -1.66 -8.62
CA GLY A 168 9.03 -2.16 -7.33
C GLY A 168 7.64 -2.77 -7.36
N ALA A 169 6.89 -2.67 -8.47
CA ALA A 169 5.56 -3.30 -8.58
C ALA A 169 5.62 -4.83 -8.38
N PRO A 170 4.55 -5.44 -7.85
CA PRO A 170 4.43 -6.89 -7.76
C PRO A 170 4.52 -7.55 -9.14
N GLN A 171 5.18 -8.70 -9.22
CA GLN A 171 5.38 -9.41 -10.50
C GLN A 171 4.09 -9.99 -11.09
N THR A 172 3.14 -10.36 -10.24
CA THR A 172 1.86 -10.96 -10.64
C THR A 172 0.74 -10.36 -9.82
N VAL A 173 -0.33 -9.92 -10.50
CA VAL A 173 -1.55 -9.37 -9.89
C VAL A 173 -2.78 -9.79 -10.70
N ASN A 174 -3.96 -9.71 -10.10
CA ASN A 174 -5.21 -9.89 -10.85
C ASN A 174 -5.50 -8.66 -11.72
N GLY A 175 -5.58 -7.49 -11.12
CA GLY A 175 -5.72 -6.22 -11.82
C GLY A 175 -4.68 -5.24 -11.33
N PHE A 176 -4.21 -4.35 -12.22
CA PHE A 176 -3.25 -3.30 -11.89
C PHE A 176 -3.82 -1.94 -12.27
N TYR A 177 -3.95 -1.04 -11.28
CA TYR A 177 -4.57 0.27 -11.43
C TYR A 177 -3.56 1.35 -11.04
N CYS A 178 -3.07 2.10 -12.01
CA CYS A 178 -2.08 3.16 -11.85
C CYS A 178 -2.48 4.46 -12.55
N ASP A 179 -3.79 4.70 -12.69
CA ASP A 179 -4.32 5.91 -13.31
C ASP A 179 -3.89 7.18 -12.53
N GLY A 180 -3.78 8.34 -13.23
CA GLY A 180 -3.52 9.60 -12.56
C GLY A 180 -2.15 9.67 -11.88
N ASN A 181 -1.12 9.17 -12.52
CA ASN A 181 0.28 9.29 -12.12
C ASN A 181 1.07 10.15 -13.12
N GLN A 182 2.39 10.11 -13.05
CA GLN A 182 3.31 10.84 -13.93
C GLN A 182 4.15 9.87 -14.79
N LEU A 183 3.58 8.70 -15.12
CA LEU A 183 4.28 7.66 -15.86
C LEU A 183 4.58 8.12 -17.30
N THR A 184 5.83 8.02 -17.69
CA THR A 184 6.29 8.24 -19.07
C THR A 184 6.55 6.94 -19.80
N SER A 185 6.72 5.85 -19.05
CA SER A 185 6.89 4.48 -19.53
C SER A 185 6.16 3.49 -18.61
N LEU A 186 6.07 2.24 -19.03
CA LEU A 186 5.59 1.14 -18.17
C LEU A 186 6.76 0.31 -17.62
N GLU A 187 7.95 0.91 -17.49
CA GLU A 187 9.10 0.23 -16.91
C GLU A 187 8.80 -0.20 -15.47
N GLY A 188 9.16 -1.44 -15.13
CA GLY A 188 8.83 -2.03 -13.85
C GLY A 188 7.40 -2.59 -13.72
N ALA A 189 6.57 -2.50 -14.78
CA ALA A 189 5.21 -3.05 -14.75
C ALA A 189 5.19 -4.55 -14.38
N PRO A 190 4.09 -5.06 -13.78
CA PRO A 190 3.93 -6.47 -13.50
C PRO A 190 4.13 -7.34 -14.74
N GLN A 191 4.81 -8.47 -14.59
CA GLN A 191 5.00 -9.44 -15.69
C GLN A 191 3.68 -10.13 -16.06
N THR A 192 2.78 -10.30 -15.09
CA THR A 192 1.49 -10.97 -15.32
C THR A 192 0.37 -10.16 -14.68
N VAL A 193 -0.60 -9.78 -15.49
CA VAL A 193 -1.86 -9.15 -15.06
C VAL A 193 -3.01 -10.00 -15.62
N ASN A 194 -3.77 -10.66 -14.73
CA ASN A 194 -4.76 -11.66 -15.13
C ASN A 194 -6.07 -11.06 -15.65
N ARG A 195 -6.44 -9.84 -15.23
CA ARG A 195 -7.74 -9.25 -15.55
C ARG A 195 -7.64 -7.92 -16.29
N GLY A 196 -7.08 -6.89 -15.65
CA GLY A 196 -7.07 -5.56 -16.24
C GLY A 196 -5.88 -4.73 -15.80
N PHE A 197 -5.32 -3.98 -16.74
CA PHE A 197 -4.28 -3.00 -16.51
C PHE A 197 -4.83 -1.63 -16.87
N TYR A 198 -4.91 -0.72 -15.91
CA TYR A 198 -5.48 0.62 -16.05
C TYR A 198 -4.40 1.64 -15.72
N CYS A 199 -4.06 2.50 -16.66
CA CYS A 199 -3.03 3.54 -16.51
C CYS A 199 -3.42 4.81 -17.26
N GLY A 200 -4.71 5.14 -17.30
CA GLY A 200 -5.22 6.40 -17.81
C GLY A 200 -4.67 7.60 -17.03
N GLU A 201 -4.83 8.80 -17.59
CA GLU A 201 -4.34 10.04 -16.96
C GLU A 201 -2.85 10.04 -16.62
N ASN A 202 -2.05 9.31 -17.41
CA ASN A 202 -0.60 9.34 -17.42
C ASN A 202 -0.09 9.93 -18.74
N PRO A 203 1.12 10.47 -18.78
CA PRO A 203 1.69 11.03 -20.00
C PRO A 203 2.17 9.99 -21.04
N VAL A 204 2.02 8.71 -20.79
CA VAL A 204 2.33 7.65 -21.78
C VAL A 204 1.36 7.74 -22.97
N SER A 205 1.85 7.63 -24.22
CA SER A 205 0.97 7.72 -25.40
C SER A 205 -0.01 6.55 -25.45
N GLU A 206 -1.25 6.81 -25.89
CA GLU A 206 -2.29 5.76 -26.00
C GLU A 206 -1.87 4.66 -26.97
N GLU A 207 -1.20 4.99 -28.05
CA GLU A 207 -0.75 4.01 -29.04
C GLU A 207 0.35 3.10 -28.49
N THR A 208 1.27 3.67 -27.72
CA THR A 208 2.30 2.92 -26.98
C THR A 208 1.65 1.93 -26.02
N LEU A 209 0.67 2.40 -25.23
CA LEU A 209 -0.08 1.57 -24.30
C LEU A 209 -0.81 0.42 -25.02
N LYS A 210 -1.58 0.72 -26.06
CA LYS A 210 -2.31 -0.31 -26.83
C LYS A 210 -1.39 -1.39 -27.39
N SER A 211 -0.22 -0.99 -27.88
CA SER A 211 0.74 -1.92 -28.46
C SER A 211 1.39 -2.79 -27.40
N ILE A 212 1.78 -2.22 -26.27
CA ILE A 212 2.35 -2.95 -25.14
C ILE A 212 1.32 -3.92 -24.57
N PHE A 213 0.06 -3.50 -24.37
CA PHE A 213 -1.00 -4.38 -23.88
C PHE A 213 -1.28 -5.55 -24.83
N ARG A 214 -1.28 -5.30 -26.13
CA ARG A 214 -1.44 -6.37 -27.12
C ARG A 214 -0.34 -7.42 -26.97
N LEU A 215 0.90 -7.00 -26.73
CA LEU A 215 2.04 -7.89 -26.57
C LEU A 215 2.01 -8.61 -25.21
N MET A 216 1.64 -7.94 -24.14
CA MET A 216 1.45 -8.57 -22.82
C MET A 216 0.34 -9.61 -22.83
N LYS A 217 -0.79 -9.35 -23.50
CA LYS A 217 -1.88 -10.32 -23.67
C LYS A 217 -1.44 -11.61 -24.38
N ASN A 218 -0.40 -11.54 -25.19
CA ASN A 218 0.20 -12.70 -25.87
C ASN A 218 1.27 -13.41 -25.01
N GLY A 219 1.32 -13.14 -23.70
CA GLY A 219 2.20 -13.81 -22.76
C GLY A 219 3.63 -13.25 -22.69
N LYS A 220 3.88 -12.06 -23.25
CA LYS A 220 5.18 -11.37 -23.17
C LYS A 220 5.22 -10.47 -21.95
N SER A 221 6.38 -10.39 -21.30
CA SER A 221 6.61 -9.36 -20.27
C SER A 221 6.66 -7.97 -20.90
N TYR A 222 6.47 -6.91 -20.05
CA TYR A 222 6.63 -5.52 -20.50
C TYR A 222 7.97 -5.29 -21.23
N GLN A 223 9.07 -5.82 -20.69
CA GLN A 223 10.39 -5.68 -21.29
C GLN A 223 10.46 -6.30 -22.69
N GLN A 224 9.95 -7.51 -22.85
CA GLN A 224 9.87 -8.19 -24.16
C GLN A 224 8.94 -7.45 -25.12
N ALA A 225 7.83 -6.90 -24.61
CA ALA A 225 6.92 -6.11 -25.41
C ALA A 225 7.57 -4.80 -25.87
N LEU A 226 8.28 -4.12 -24.99
CA LEU A 226 9.00 -2.88 -25.30
C LEU A 226 10.10 -3.12 -26.34
N GLU A 227 10.93 -4.14 -26.19
CA GLU A 227 12.00 -4.49 -27.15
C GLU A 227 11.45 -4.76 -28.55
N GLU A 228 10.26 -5.34 -28.66
CA GLU A 228 9.62 -5.60 -29.95
C GLU A 228 8.95 -4.36 -30.54
N TYR A 229 8.36 -3.51 -29.69
CA TYR A 229 7.61 -2.34 -30.12
C TYR A 229 8.49 -1.10 -30.32
N TRP A 230 9.54 -0.93 -29.53
CA TRP A 230 10.45 0.21 -29.58
C TRP A 230 10.96 0.57 -31.00
N PRO A 231 11.40 -0.40 -31.83
CA PRO A 231 11.82 -0.09 -33.19
C PRO A 231 10.69 0.42 -34.10
N LYS A 232 9.42 0.17 -33.72
CA LYS A 232 8.23 0.53 -34.50
C LYS A 232 7.60 1.86 -34.03
N MET A 233 8.04 2.39 -32.89
CA MET A 233 7.58 3.68 -32.40
C MET A 233 8.05 4.82 -33.28
N GLY A 234 7.17 5.80 -33.53
CA GLY A 234 7.53 7.04 -34.17
C GLY A 234 8.55 7.84 -33.34
N ASP A 235 9.37 8.64 -34.02
CA ASP A 235 10.39 9.46 -33.34
C ASP A 235 9.77 10.45 -32.34
N GLU A 236 8.56 10.94 -32.64
CA GLU A 236 7.80 11.82 -31.74
C GLU A 236 7.41 11.12 -30.45
N ASP A 237 6.90 9.89 -30.53
CA ASP A 237 6.49 9.11 -29.36
C ASP A 237 7.70 8.71 -28.51
N ARG A 238 8.81 8.33 -29.14
CA ARG A 238 10.09 8.06 -28.45
C ARG A 238 10.64 9.32 -27.76
N ALA A 239 10.64 10.46 -28.45
CA ALA A 239 11.10 11.72 -27.88
C ALA A 239 10.24 12.16 -26.67
N LEU A 240 8.94 11.87 -26.72
CA LEU A 240 8.00 12.19 -25.66
C LEU A 240 8.19 11.33 -24.42
N MET A 241 8.58 10.07 -24.56
CA MET A 241 8.89 9.19 -23.41
C MET A 241 10.09 9.67 -22.58
N TYR A 242 10.95 10.52 -23.16
CA TYR A 242 12.12 11.09 -22.49
C TYR A 242 11.97 12.58 -22.13
N LYS A 243 10.84 13.19 -22.48
CA LYS A 243 10.65 14.65 -22.27
C LYS A 243 10.18 14.91 -20.84
N ASP A 244 10.92 15.77 -20.16
CA ASP A 244 10.50 16.26 -18.84
C ASP A 244 9.15 16.99 -18.95
N HIS A 245 8.17 16.58 -18.14
CA HIS A 245 6.83 17.13 -18.15
C HIS A 245 6.76 18.62 -17.84
N SER A 246 7.71 19.14 -17.08
CA SER A 246 7.84 20.56 -16.80
C SER A 246 8.16 21.38 -18.07
N SER A 247 8.61 20.72 -19.13
CA SER A 247 9.02 21.35 -20.41
C SER A 247 7.98 21.19 -21.53
N LEU A 248 6.80 20.60 -21.26
CA LEU A 248 5.75 20.42 -22.27
C LEU A 248 5.07 21.74 -22.61
N THR A 249 4.89 21.98 -23.91
CA THR A 249 4.06 23.09 -24.38
C THR A 249 2.58 22.87 -24.02
N PRO A 250 1.76 23.93 -23.97
CA PRO A 250 0.32 23.79 -23.74
C PRO A 250 -0.40 22.89 -24.78
N GLU A 251 0.13 22.78 -26.00
CA GLU A 251 -0.42 21.93 -27.05
C GLU A 251 -0.06 20.47 -26.81
N GLU A 252 1.19 20.17 -26.47
CA GLU A 252 1.64 18.86 -26.04
C GLU A 252 0.89 18.40 -24.79
N THR A 253 0.72 19.27 -23.80
CA THR A 253 -0.09 19.00 -22.60
C THR A 253 -1.56 18.69 -22.94
N ARG A 254 -2.15 19.40 -23.93
CA ARG A 254 -3.50 19.08 -24.42
C ARG A 254 -3.57 17.76 -25.14
N LYS A 255 -2.56 17.44 -25.98
CA LYS A 255 -2.45 16.17 -26.68
C LYS A 255 -2.35 15.03 -25.68
N TYR A 256 -1.56 15.19 -24.61
CA TYR A 256 -1.47 14.23 -23.52
C TYR A 256 -2.78 14.07 -22.73
N LYS A 257 -3.41 15.18 -22.34
CA LYS A 257 -4.69 15.14 -21.63
C LYS A 257 -5.80 14.51 -22.47
N ALA A 258 -5.84 14.76 -23.77
CA ALA A 258 -6.80 14.14 -24.68
C ALA A 258 -6.55 12.63 -24.81
N LEU A 259 -5.30 12.20 -24.88
CA LEU A 259 -4.90 10.78 -24.90
C LEU A 259 -5.22 10.10 -23.57
N ALA A 260 -4.99 10.77 -22.45
CA ALA A 260 -5.33 10.30 -21.10
C ALA A 260 -6.85 10.13 -20.90
N THR A 261 -7.67 11.02 -21.48
CA THR A 261 -9.14 10.94 -21.35
C THR A 261 -9.73 9.78 -22.14
N TYR A 262 -9.10 9.32 -23.21
CA TYR A 262 -9.49 8.14 -23.99
C TYR A 262 -8.99 6.82 -23.41
N GLY A 263 -8.13 6.84 -22.39
CA GLY A 263 -7.60 5.66 -21.69
C GLY A 263 -8.63 4.90 -20.85
N ASN A 264 -9.91 5.17 -21.03
CA ASN A 264 -11.00 4.31 -20.56
C ASN A 264 -11.02 3.03 -21.42
N ILE A 265 -10.08 2.14 -21.15
CA ILE A 265 -9.96 0.82 -21.78
C ILE A 265 -11.10 -0.12 -21.30
N LYS A 266 -12.28 0.41 -21.08
CA LYS A 266 -13.52 -0.34 -20.95
C LYS A 266 -13.92 -0.89 -22.30
N GLY A 267 -13.27 -1.90 -22.78
CA GLY A 267 -13.69 -2.56 -24.02
C GLY A 267 -12.62 -3.38 -24.75
N TYR A 268 -11.44 -3.46 -24.23
CA TYR A 268 -10.33 -4.19 -24.88
C TYR A 268 -9.76 -5.34 -24.05
N LEU A 269 -10.46 -5.74 -22.98
CA LEU A 269 -10.16 -6.96 -22.21
C LEU A 269 -11.20 -8.03 -22.49
#